data_66661e914e970993f7cccdd8882fe4b1
#
_entry.id   66661e914e970993f7cccdd8882fe4b1
#
_cell.length_a   1.000
_cell.length_b   1.000
_cell.length_c   1.000
_cell.angle_alpha   90.00
_cell.angle_beta   90.00
_cell.angle_gamma   90.00
#
_symmetry.space_group_name_H-M   'P 1'
#
loop_
_entity.id
_entity.type
_entity.pdbx_description
1 polymer ?
#
loop_
_entity_poly.entity_id
_entity_poly.type
_entity_poly.pdbx_seq_one_letter_code
_entity_poly.pdbx_strand_id
1 'polypeptide(L)'
;MQDFYVKLGDTVTFAKTVGETDIYLFAGITGDFSVNHVNEQYMAHSKFGRRIAHGALIVGYMSTCSTMMIDKCQGATLDTTPVSLGYDRVRFLAPVFIGDTVTLTYTIAEVDAQKRQSLADIEVQNQSGVRVAVARHILRWVKNTPED
;
A
#
# COMPACT_ATOMS: atom_id res chain seq x y z
N MET A 1 4.89 12.79 29.34
CA MET A 1 3.87 12.44 28.33
C MET A 1 4.52 11.41 27.41
N GLN A 2 3.98 10.22 27.33
CA GLN A 2 4.52 9.22 26.42
C GLN A 2 4.23 9.71 24.98
N ASP A 3 5.29 9.92 24.19
CA ASP A 3 5.13 10.32 22.78
C ASP A 3 4.32 9.25 22.06
N PHE A 4 3.42 9.66 21.17
CA PHE A 4 2.67 8.74 20.34
C PHE A 4 3.65 7.96 19.41
N TYR A 5 3.28 6.78 18.95
CA TYR A 5 4.15 5.87 18.19
C TYR A 5 4.79 6.52 16.96
N VAL A 6 4.05 7.40 16.27
CA VAL A 6 4.50 8.09 15.07
C VAL A 6 4.32 9.60 15.21
N LYS A 7 5.08 10.35 14.43
CA LYS A 7 5.02 11.82 14.36
C LYS A 7 4.64 12.27 12.96
N LEU A 8 4.05 13.46 12.90
CA LEU A 8 3.77 14.13 11.63
C LEU A 8 5.06 14.24 10.80
N GLY A 9 5.01 13.81 9.54
CA GLY A 9 6.14 13.81 8.62
C GLY A 9 7.04 12.56 8.69
N ASP A 10 6.82 11.63 9.62
CA ASP A 10 7.51 10.34 9.59
C ASP A 10 7.25 9.64 8.26
N THR A 11 8.31 9.14 7.63
CA THR A 11 8.24 8.60 6.27
C THR A 11 8.98 7.27 6.18
N VAL A 12 8.44 6.36 5.38
CA VAL A 12 9.10 5.15 4.89
C VAL A 12 8.92 5.05 3.38
N THR A 13 9.86 4.37 2.74
CA THR A 13 9.85 4.16 1.30
C THR A 13 10.08 2.68 1.00
N PHE A 14 9.27 2.14 0.08
CA PHE A 14 9.38 0.76 -0.40
C PHE A 14 9.42 0.76 -1.93
N ALA A 15 10.29 -0.04 -2.51
CA ALA A 15 10.36 -0.21 -3.96
C ALA A 15 10.22 -1.68 -4.35
N LYS A 16 9.46 -1.94 -5.42
CA LYS A 16 9.19 -3.28 -5.93
C LYS A 16 9.15 -3.27 -7.45
N THR A 17 9.95 -4.14 -8.07
CA THR A 17 9.78 -4.44 -9.49
C THR A 17 8.66 -5.46 -9.65
N VAL A 18 7.64 -5.09 -10.40
CA VAL A 18 6.46 -5.95 -10.64
C VAL A 18 6.82 -7.02 -11.65
N GLY A 19 6.88 -8.25 -11.20
CA GLY A 19 7.14 -9.41 -12.04
C GLY A 19 5.87 -10.11 -12.50
N GLU A 20 6.02 -10.96 -13.49
CA GLU A 20 4.92 -11.82 -13.97
C GLU A 20 4.42 -12.76 -12.88
N THR A 21 5.32 -13.27 -12.04
CA THR A 21 4.98 -14.09 -10.87
C THR A 21 4.06 -13.36 -9.90
N ASP A 22 4.28 -12.05 -9.68
CA ASP A 22 3.43 -11.25 -8.79
C ASP A 22 1.98 -11.21 -9.29
N ILE A 23 1.81 -11.08 -10.61
CA ILE A 23 0.49 -11.06 -11.25
C ILE A 23 -0.21 -12.41 -11.08
N TYR A 24 0.47 -13.51 -11.36
CA TYR A 24 -0.13 -14.86 -11.26
C TYR A 24 -0.40 -15.26 -9.81
N LEU A 25 0.49 -14.97 -8.89
CA LEU A 25 0.26 -15.22 -7.46
C LEU A 25 -0.96 -14.43 -6.95
N PHE A 26 -1.05 -13.14 -7.30
CA PHE A 26 -2.18 -12.32 -6.90
C PHE A 26 -3.49 -12.83 -7.50
N ALA A 27 -3.51 -13.15 -8.80
CA ALA A 27 -4.67 -13.74 -9.46
C ALA A 27 -5.08 -15.07 -8.82
N GLY A 28 -4.11 -15.93 -8.50
CA GLY A 28 -4.35 -17.23 -7.87
C GLY A 28 -4.90 -17.12 -6.45
N ILE A 29 -4.39 -16.18 -5.66
CA ILE A 29 -4.81 -15.95 -4.28
C ILE A 29 -6.22 -15.33 -4.21
N THR A 30 -6.52 -14.38 -5.11
CA THR A 30 -7.76 -13.60 -5.06
C THR A 30 -8.87 -14.13 -5.94
N GLY A 31 -8.54 -14.91 -6.97
CA GLY A 31 -9.47 -15.33 -8.03
C GLY A 31 -9.67 -14.30 -9.14
N ASP A 32 -8.92 -13.18 -9.13
CA ASP A 32 -9.03 -12.12 -10.15
C ASP A 32 -8.16 -12.43 -11.38
N PHE A 33 -8.72 -13.22 -12.28
CA PHE A 33 -8.14 -13.56 -13.59
C PHE A 33 -8.68 -12.69 -14.72
N SER A 34 -8.93 -11.41 -14.48
CA SER A 34 -9.39 -10.50 -15.52
C SER A 34 -8.40 -10.45 -16.69
N VAL A 35 -8.96 -10.38 -17.90
CA VAL A 35 -8.18 -10.44 -19.16
C VAL A 35 -7.08 -9.37 -19.26
N ASN A 36 -7.29 -8.22 -18.63
CA ASN A 36 -6.29 -7.13 -18.61
C ASN A 36 -5.03 -7.48 -17.82
N HIS A 37 -5.08 -8.50 -16.97
CA HIS A 37 -3.94 -8.96 -16.17
C HIS A 37 -3.28 -10.23 -16.74
N VAL A 38 -4.08 -11.13 -17.32
CA VAL A 38 -3.58 -12.47 -17.66
C VAL A 38 -3.62 -12.81 -19.15
N ASN A 39 -4.25 -12.01 -20.00
CA ASN A 39 -4.37 -12.30 -21.43
C ASN A 39 -3.56 -11.31 -22.29
N GLU A 40 -2.33 -11.70 -22.64
CA GLU A 40 -1.45 -10.86 -23.46
C GLU A 40 -2.01 -10.58 -24.85
N GLN A 41 -2.60 -11.60 -25.50
CA GLN A 41 -3.18 -11.46 -26.83
C GLN A 41 -4.32 -10.43 -26.87
N TYR A 42 -5.20 -10.48 -25.88
CA TYR A 42 -6.27 -9.52 -25.74
C TYR A 42 -5.73 -8.10 -25.53
N MET A 43 -4.77 -7.98 -24.61
CA MET A 43 -4.22 -6.68 -24.23
C MET A 43 -3.30 -6.05 -25.29
N ALA A 44 -2.71 -6.84 -26.17
CA ALA A 44 -1.95 -6.32 -27.32
C ALA A 44 -2.82 -5.45 -28.26
N HIS A 45 -4.13 -5.71 -28.32
CA HIS A 45 -5.10 -4.94 -29.11
C HIS A 45 -5.77 -3.79 -28.31
N SER A 46 -5.47 -3.66 -27.02
CA SER A 46 -6.00 -2.60 -26.19
C SER A 46 -5.21 -1.30 -26.34
N LYS A 47 -5.76 -0.20 -25.83
CA LYS A 47 -5.03 1.08 -25.75
C LYS A 47 -3.76 1.01 -24.90
N PHE A 48 -3.62 -0.01 -24.06
CA PHE A 48 -2.43 -0.22 -23.22
C PHE A 48 -1.31 -0.99 -23.95
N GLY A 49 -1.64 -1.76 -24.98
CA GLY A 49 -0.71 -2.53 -25.79
C GLY A 49 -0.10 -3.76 -25.12
N ARG A 50 -0.33 -3.97 -23.84
CA ARG A 50 0.19 -5.08 -23.02
C ARG A 50 -0.56 -5.22 -21.71
N ARG A 51 -0.35 -6.35 -21.01
CA ARG A 51 -0.99 -6.59 -19.70
C ARG A 51 -0.58 -5.54 -18.67
N ILE A 52 -1.51 -5.20 -17.80
CA ILE A 52 -1.32 -4.28 -16.67
C ILE A 52 -1.45 -5.02 -15.35
N ALA A 53 -0.73 -4.55 -14.33
CA ALA A 53 -0.84 -5.09 -12.98
C ALA A 53 -2.21 -4.78 -12.37
N HIS A 54 -2.67 -5.65 -11.47
CA HIS A 54 -3.85 -5.39 -10.65
C HIS A 54 -3.63 -4.13 -9.80
N GLY A 55 -4.58 -3.21 -9.81
CA GLY A 55 -4.52 -2.07 -8.89
C GLY A 55 -4.52 -2.51 -7.43
N ALA A 56 -5.26 -3.56 -7.10
CA ALA A 56 -5.31 -4.13 -5.76
C ALA A 56 -3.96 -4.75 -5.32
N LEU A 57 -3.13 -5.23 -6.23
CA LEU A 57 -1.75 -5.64 -5.94
C LEU A 57 -0.91 -4.44 -5.46
N ILE A 58 -1.09 -3.28 -6.08
CA ILE A 58 -0.39 -2.05 -5.66
C ILE A 58 -0.85 -1.62 -4.25
N VAL A 59 -2.13 -1.80 -3.91
CA VAL A 59 -2.62 -1.59 -2.54
C VAL A 59 -1.95 -2.58 -1.57
N GLY A 60 -1.70 -3.82 -1.99
CA GLY A 60 -0.91 -4.78 -1.22
C GLY A 60 0.50 -4.26 -0.88
N TYR A 61 1.16 -3.59 -1.82
CA TYR A 61 2.46 -2.96 -1.56
C TYR A 61 2.34 -1.75 -0.60
N MET A 62 1.22 -1.02 -0.62
CA MET A 62 0.94 0.03 0.38
C MET A 62 0.85 -0.57 1.80
N SER A 63 0.31 -1.78 1.93
CA SER A 63 0.28 -2.51 3.20
C SER A 63 1.68 -2.82 3.71
N THR A 64 2.63 -3.14 2.84
CA THR A 64 4.05 -3.30 3.21
C THR A 64 4.62 -2.04 3.83
N CYS A 65 4.32 -0.87 3.28
CA CYS A 65 4.77 0.42 3.85
C CYS A 65 4.21 0.64 5.26
N SER A 66 2.96 0.27 5.50
CA SER A 66 2.36 0.32 6.83
C SER A 66 3.14 -0.54 7.83
N THR A 67 3.48 -1.77 7.47
CA THR A 67 4.31 -2.66 8.29
C THR A 67 5.69 -2.07 8.54
N MET A 68 6.34 -1.52 7.52
CA MET A 68 7.64 -0.85 7.67
C MET A 68 7.57 0.34 8.64
N MET A 69 6.48 1.11 8.63
CA MET A 69 6.27 2.21 9.57
C MET A 69 6.09 1.68 11.00
N ILE A 70 5.32 0.61 11.18
CA ILE A 70 5.13 -0.05 12.48
C ILE A 70 6.48 -0.54 13.03
N ASP A 71 7.28 -1.18 12.21
CA ASP A 71 8.60 -1.68 12.61
C ASP A 71 9.54 -0.52 12.96
N LYS A 72 9.55 0.54 12.16
CA LYS A 72 10.37 1.74 12.40
C LYS A 72 10.05 2.40 13.75
N CYS A 73 8.78 2.48 14.12
CA CYS A 73 8.35 3.12 15.36
C CYS A 73 8.23 2.14 16.55
N GLN A 74 8.54 0.85 16.34
CA GLN A 74 8.35 -0.21 17.33
C GLN A 74 6.90 -0.21 17.90
N GLY A 75 5.93 0.05 17.05
CA GLY A 75 4.54 0.26 17.42
C GLY A 75 3.77 -1.02 17.77
N ALA A 76 4.32 -2.20 17.46
CA ALA A 76 3.77 -3.49 17.88
C ALA A 76 4.43 -3.92 19.20
N THR A 77 3.65 -4.02 20.27
CA THR A 77 4.12 -4.38 21.60
C THR A 77 3.21 -5.45 22.22
N LEU A 78 3.58 -5.98 23.37
CA LEU A 78 2.71 -6.91 24.12
C LEU A 78 1.40 -6.25 24.54
N ASP A 79 1.38 -4.92 24.71
CA ASP A 79 0.20 -4.17 25.18
C ASP A 79 -0.60 -3.55 24.02
N THR A 80 -0.10 -3.60 22.80
CA THR A 80 -0.67 -2.87 21.66
C THR A 80 -0.50 -3.61 20.35
N THR A 81 -1.59 -3.76 19.61
CA THR A 81 -1.62 -4.30 18.25
C THR A 81 -1.99 -3.19 17.26
N PRO A 82 -1.09 -2.82 16.34
CA PRO A 82 -1.43 -1.92 15.24
C PRO A 82 -2.29 -2.65 14.20
N VAL A 83 -3.43 -2.06 13.83
CA VAL A 83 -4.36 -2.63 12.85
C VAL A 83 -4.70 -1.61 11.77
N SER A 84 -4.73 -2.06 10.53
CA SER A 84 -5.25 -1.25 9.41
C SER A 84 -6.77 -1.16 9.52
N LEU A 85 -7.31 0.06 9.51
CA LEU A 85 -8.75 0.28 9.44
C LEU A 85 -9.24 0.42 8.00
N GLY A 86 -8.32 0.64 7.06
CA GLY A 86 -8.65 0.74 5.64
C GLY A 86 -7.88 1.83 4.92
N TYR A 87 -8.27 2.01 3.67
CA TYR A 87 -7.68 2.99 2.76
C TYR A 87 -8.78 3.89 2.19
N ASP A 88 -8.59 5.19 2.32
CA ASP A 88 -9.43 6.19 1.70
C ASP A 88 -8.78 6.74 0.43
N ARG A 89 -9.61 7.24 -0.48
CA ARG A 89 -9.17 7.96 -1.68
C ARG A 89 -8.14 7.19 -2.52
N VAL A 90 -8.29 5.87 -2.60
CA VAL A 90 -7.49 5.05 -3.50
C VAL A 90 -7.81 5.45 -4.93
N ARG A 91 -6.77 5.83 -5.70
CA ARG A 91 -6.89 6.15 -7.13
C ARG A 91 -5.72 5.55 -7.88
N PHE A 92 -6.04 4.88 -8.99
CA PHE A 92 -5.06 4.39 -9.96
C PHE A 92 -5.00 5.41 -11.10
N LEU A 93 -3.89 6.12 -11.19
CA LEU A 93 -3.73 7.30 -12.05
C LEU A 93 -3.10 6.96 -13.39
N ALA A 94 -2.29 5.89 -13.42
CA ALA A 94 -1.65 5.38 -14.63
C ALA A 94 -1.45 3.87 -14.51
N PRO A 95 -1.38 3.13 -15.64
CA PRO A 95 -1.12 1.70 -15.61
C PRO A 95 0.27 1.39 -15.08
N VAL A 96 0.37 0.27 -14.35
CA VAL A 96 1.66 -0.35 -14.00
C VAL A 96 1.81 -1.59 -14.85
N PHE A 97 2.93 -1.71 -15.55
CA PHE A 97 3.24 -2.83 -16.43
C PHE A 97 4.16 -3.84 -15.75
N ILE A 98 4.14 -5.07 -16.23
CA ILE A 98 5.12 -6.08 -15.85
C ILE A 98 6.51 -5.57 -16.23
N GLY A 99 7.44 -5.59 -15.28
CA GLY A 99 8.79 -5.03 -15.43
C GLY A 99 8.95 -3.61 -14.88
N ASP A 100 7.86 -2.89 -14.60
CA ASP A 100 7.95 -1.60 -13.93
C ASP A 100 8.44 -1.77 -12.49
N THR A 101 9.27 -0.83 -12.05
CA THR A 101 9.64 -0.70 -10.64
C THR A 101 8.83 0.43 -10.04
N VAL A 102 7.95 0.10 -9.11
CA VAL A 102 7.17 1.10 -8.37
C VAL A 102 7.85 1.44 -7.06
N THR A 103 7.89 2.72 -6.75
CA THR A 103 8.39 3.25 -5.47
C THR A 103 7.23 3.89 -4.73
N LEU A 104 6.98 3.41 -3.52
CA LEU A 104 5.92 3.89 -2.64
C LEU A 104 6.54 4.75 -1.55
N THR A 105 6.01 5.95 -1.37
CA THR A 105 6.34 6.82 -0.24
C THR A 105 5.12 6.92 0.66
N TYR A 106 5.30 6.54 1.91
CA TYR A 106 4.27 6.53 2.95
C TYR A 106 4.66 7.55 4.00
N THR A 107 3.88 8.62 4.16
CA THR A 107 4.19 9.74 5.05
C THR A 107 3.04 9.98 6.02
N ILE A 108 3.33 10.05 7.30
CA ILE A 108 2.34 10.37 8.34
C ILE A 108 1.85 11.81 8.13
N ALA A 109 0.59 11.96 7.79
CA ALA A 109 -0.07 13.23 7.51
C ALA A 109 -0.89 13.75 8.69
N GLU A 110 -1.41 12.86 9.54
CA GLU A 110 -2.20 13.23 10.72
C GLU A 110 -1.97 12.23 11.85
N VAL A 111 -2.03 12.71 13.10
CA VAL A 111 -1.97 11.89 14.31
C VAL A 111 -3.09 12.30 15.26
N ASP A 112 -3.91 11.34 15.64
CA ASP A 112 -4.94 11.49 16.66
C ASP A 112 -4.61 10.57 17.85
N ALA A 113 -3.92 11.12 18.83
CA ALA A 113 -3.47 10.37 20.01
C ALA A 113 -4.66 9.89 20.89
N GLN A 114 -5.78 10.62 20.87
CA GLN A 114 -6.97 10.24 21.67
C GLN A 114 -7.64 9.01 21.09
N LYS A 115 -7.77 8.95 19.76
CA LYS A 115 -8.29 7.76 19.05
C LYS A 115 -7.23 6.68 18.86
N ARG A 116 -5.97 6.96 19.24
CA ARG A 116 -4.80 6.09 19.02
C ARG A 116 -4.65 5.73 17.53
N GLN A 117 -4.75 6.73 16.66
CA GLN A 117 -4.86 6.57 15.23
C GLN A 117 -3.90 7.51 14.49
N SER A 118 -3.38 7.06 13.36
CA SER A 118 -2.67 7.92 12.40
C SER A 118 -3.27 7.76 11.01
N LEU A 119 -3.15 8.83 10.22
CA LEU A 119 -3.42 8.80 8.80
C LEU A 119 -2.10 9.07 8.05
N ALA A 120 -1.86 8.29 7.01
CA ALA A 120 -0.70 8.46 6.16
C ALA A 120 -1.12 8.69 4.72
N ASP A 121 -0.51 9.66 4.07
CA ASP A 121 -0.61 9.82 2.62
C ASP A 121 0.39 8.89 1.93
N ILE A 122 -0.07 8.23 0.89
CA ILE A 122 0.74 7.30 0.09
C ILE A 122 0.76 7.78 -1.35
N GLU A 123 1.97 7.90 -1.88
CA GLU A 123 2.21 8.17 -3.29
C GLU A 123 3.01 7.01 -3.89
N VAL A 124 2.62 6.58 -5.08
CA VAL A 124 3.30 5.51 -5.83
C VAL A 124 3.74 6.06 -7.17
N GLN A 125 5.04 5.94 -7.46
CA GLN A 125 5.63 6.36 -8.73
C GLN A 125 6.31 5.16 -9.40
N ASN A 126 6.31 5.14 -10.75
CA ASN A 126 7.13 4.18 -11.50
C ASN A 126 8.57 4.69 -11.65
N GLN A 127 9.43 3.91 -12.31
CA GLN A 127 10.85 4.22 -12.54
C GLN A 127 11.09 5.50 -13.36
N SER A 128 10.07 5.98 -14.06
CA SER A 128 10.14 7.24 -14.85
C SER A 128 9.58 8.44 -14.06
N GLY A 129 9.27 8.28 -12.78
CA GLY A 129 8.70 9.33 -11.94
C GLY A 129 7.22 9.63 -12.22
N VAL A 130 6.55 8.80 -13.02
CA VAL A 130 5.11 8.93 -13.25
C VAL A 130 4.36 8.45 -12.02
N ARG A 131 3.48 9.29 -11.48
CA ARG A 131 2.61 8.93 -10.37
C ARG A 131 1.52 7.97 -10.86
N VAL A 132 1.57 6.73 -10.37
CA VAL A 132 0.69 5.64 -10.82
C VAL A 132 -0.46 5.36 -9.88
N ALA A 133 -0.30 5.65 -8.59
CA ALA A 133 -1.38 5.51 -7.61
C ALA A 133 -1.19 6.45 -6.42
N VAL A 134 -2.29 6.73 -5.73
CA VAL A 134 -2.32 7.43 -4.45
C VAL A 134 -3.36 6.79 -3.55
N ALA A 135 -3.17 6.94 -2.24
CA ALA A 135 -4.15 6.55 -1.23
C ALA A 135 -3.89 7.30 0.08
N ARG A 136 -4.85 7.23 0.99
CA ARG A 136 -4.68 7.58 2.40
C ARG A 136 -4.95 6.35 3.25
N HIS A 137 -4.00 5.95 4.08
CA HIS A 137 -4.10 4.79 4.96
C HIS A 137 -4.46 5.22 6.38
N ILE A 138 -5.33 4.46 7.03
CA ILE A 138 -5.77 4.67 8.39
C ILE A 138 -5.25 3.51 9.24
N LEU A 139 -4.36 3.82 10.19
CA LEU A 139 -3.79 2.85 11.12
C LEU A 139 -4.22 3.18 12.56
N ARG A 140 -4.59 2.16 13.32
CA ARG A 140 -4.99 2.29 14.72
C ARG A 140 -4.20 1.34 15.61
N TRP A 141 -3.75 1.82 16.77
CA TRP A 141 -3.10 1.02 17.82
C TRP A 141 -4.13 0.58 18.85
N VAL A 142 -4.53 -0.68 18.79
CA VAL A 142 -5.54 -1.28 19.68
C VAL A 142 -4.84 -1.81 20.92
N LYS A 143 -5.38 -1.53 22.11
CA LYS A 143 -4.88 -2.13 23.37
C LYS A 143 -5.20 -3.62 23.38
N ASN A 144 -4.25 -4.43 23.83
CA ASN A 144 -4.41 -5.88 23.94
C ASN A 144 -5.11 -6.30 25.25
N THR A 145 -5.18 -5.41 26.25
CA THR A 145 -5.97 -5.63 27.46
C THR A 145 -7.42 -5.22 27.22
N PRO A 146 -8.43 -5.99 27.70
CA PRO A 146 -9.81 -5.57 27.66
C PRO A 146 -9.95 -4.18 28.32
N GLU A 147 -10.70 -3.29 27.67
CA GLU A 147 -11.18 -2.08 28.36
C GLU A 147 -12.31 -2.52 29.29
N ASP A 148 -12.19 -2.25 30.60
CA ASP A 148 -13.23 -2.49 31.60
C ASP A 148 -14.48 -1.63 31.34
#